data_96e4b55357b05ccd14a293547068cba0
#
_entry.id   96e4b55357b05ccd14a293547068cba0
#
_cell.length_a   1.000
_cell.length_b   1.000
_cell.length_c   1.000
_cell.angle_alpha   90.00
_cell.angle_beta   90.00
_cell.angle_gamma   90.00
#
_symmetry.space_group_name_H-M   'P 1'
#
loop_
_entity.id
_entity.type
_entity.pdbx_description
1 polymer ?
#
loop_
_entity_poly.entity_id
_entity_poly.type
_entity_poly.pdbx_seq_one_letter_code
_entity_poly.pdbx_strand_id
1 'polypeptide(L)'
;MSDDTKRSRKREKNQRRLARKQGRQRSKQLKKIRNYAILGLVVFGIGYMLYGVFSSPQIGPIGSTHQHIDLLIHVDGQIIDLNQTQYAHQSNYAHLHQNETDVIHLHAINIPLNWFMDSLNIPVTDSSLTLDGQTYNEDELNKLHIIINGEEIDDIEYVLQDEDKLLVLYGPENEEEIEAIIELIPDRAKVVNARAPDENVGS
;
A
#
# COMPACT_ATOMS: atom_id res chain seq x y z
N MET A 1 -63.98 13.20 53.72
CA MET A 1 -62.81 13.23 52.84
C MET A 1 -63.31 13.97 51.61
N SER A 2 -62.82 15.19 51.36
CA SER A 2 -63.45 16.13 50.41
C SER A 2 -63.25 15.70 48.96
N ASP A 3 -64.17 16.04 48.09
CA ASP A 3 -64.18 15.71 46.66
C ASP A 3 -62.90 16.25 45.94
N ASP A 4 -62.32 17.32 46.43
CA ASP A 4 -61.09 17.95 45.93
C ASP A 4 -59.85 17.04 46.10
N THR A 5 -59.76 16.26 47.17
CA THR A 5 -58.68 15.34 47.40
C THR A 5 -58.70 14.15 46.40
N LYS A 6 -59.90 13.70 46.03
CA LYS A 6 -60.05 12.62 45.03
C LYS A 6 -59.73 13.13 43.62
N ARG A 7 -60.10 14.36 43.27
CA ARG A 7 -59.76 14.99 41.97
C ARG A 7 -58.26 15.23 41.80
N SER A 8 -57.61 15.71 42.88
CA SER A 8 -56.13 15.91 42.90
C SER A 8 -55.40 14.61 42.67
N ARG A 9 -55.69 13.52 43.40
CA ARG A 9 -55.11 12.20 43.23
C ARG A 9 -55.31 11.63 41.82
N LYS A 10 -56.49 11.86 41.21
CA LYS A 10 -56.78 11.41 39.84
C LYS A 10 -55.94 12.17 38.79
N ARG A 11 -55.73 13.48 38.96
CA ARG A 11 -54.88 14.31 38.11
C ARG A 11 -53.40 13.86 38.19
N GLU A 12 -52.89 13.65 39.37
CA GLU A 12 -51.53 13.17 39.58
C GLU A 12 -51.29 11.77 38.94
N LYS A 13 -52.23 10.84 39.14
CA LYS A 13 -52.17 9.52 38.52
C LYS A 13 -52.15 9.60 36.97
N ASN A 14 -52.94 10.51 36.41
CA ASN A 14 -52.95 10.71 34.95
C ASN A 14 -51.65 11.34 34.44
N GLN A 15 -51.10 12.33 35.14
CA GLN A 15 -49.81 12.93 34.82
C GLN A 15 -48.67 11.88 34.84
N ARG A 16 -48.62 11.03 35.91
CA ARG A 16 -47.66 9.93 36.00
C ARG A 16 -47.81 8.90 34.85
N ARG A 17 -49.06 8.63 34.40
CA ARG A 17 -49.30 7.74 33.25
C ARG A 17 -48.82 8.36 31.92
N LEU A 18 -49.07 9.65 31.73
CA LEU A 18 -48.60 10.36 30.54
C LEU A 18 -47.07 10.44 30.47
N ALA A 19 -46.41 10.78 31.59
CA ALA A 19 -44.96 10.81 31.70
C ALA A 19 -44.33 9.45 31.38
N ARG A 20 -44.93 8.35 31.92
CA ARG A 20 -44.47 6.97 31.59
C ARG A 20 -44.66 6.62 30.11
N LYS A 21 -45.77 7.04 29.48
CA LYS A 21 -45.99 6.82 28.02
C LYS A 21 -44.97 7.59 27.21
N GLN A 22 -44.72 8.86 27.51
CA GLN A 22 -43.72 9.69 26.83
C GLN A 22 -42.31 9.12 27.02
N GLY A 23 -41.93 8.68 28.22
CA GLY A 23 -40.63 8.04 28.45
C GLY A 23 -40.45 6.76 27.64
N ARG A 24 -41.50 5.91 27.54
CA ARG A 24 -41.44 4.70 26.70
C ARG A 24 -41.34 5.02 25.20
N GLN A 25 -42.00 6.06 24.72
CA GLN A 25 -41.90 6.49 23.34
C GLN A 25 -40.51 7.02 23.02
N ARG A 26 -39.96 7.89 23.89
CA ARG A 26 -38.57 8.38 23.75
C ARG A 26 -37.55 7.23 23.72
N SER A 27 -37.67 6.26 24.61
CA SER A 27 -36.75 5.12 24.68
C SER A 27 -36.85 4.25 23.40
N LYS A 28 -38.04 4.08 22.81
CA LYS A 28 -38.22 3.38 21.54
C LYS A 28 -37.59 4.14 20.37
N GLN A 29 -37.75 5.46 20.35
CA GLN A 29 -37.11 6.30 19.31
C GLN A 29 -35.59 6.28 19.42
N LEU A 30 -35.05 6.41 20.63
CA LEU A 30 -33.60 6.32 20.88
C LEU A 30 -33.02 4.98 20.44
N LYS A 31 -33.73 3.87 20.73
CA LYS A 31 -33.31 2.55 20.24
C LYS A 31 -33.31 2.44 18.72
N LYS A 32 -34.31 3.01 18.05
CA LYS A 32 -34.34 3.06 16.58
C LYS A 32 -33.18 3.88 16.01
N ILE A 33 -32.96 5.09 16.54
CA ILE A 33 -31.83 5.95 16.13
C ILE A 33 -30.50 5.23 16.31
N ARG A 34 -30.27 4.59 17.47
CA ARG A 34 -29.08 3.81 17.75
C ARG A 34 -28.89 2.68 16.72
N ASN A 35 -29.96 1.94 16.41
CA ASN A 35 -29.89 0.83 15.47
C ASN A 35 -29.58 1.32 14.03
N TYR A 36 -30.17 2.45 13.62
CA TYR A 36 -29.83 3.04 12.32
C TYR A 36 -28.42 3.61 12.29
N ALA A 37 -27.92 4.18 13.39
CA ALA A 37 -26.54 4.64 13.50
C ALA A 37 -25.54 3.46 13.37
N ILE A 38 -25.82 2.34 14.06
CA ILE A 38 -25.01 1.12 13.93
C ILE A 38 -25.04 0.57 12.51
N LEU A 39 -26.22 0.49 11.90
CA LEU A 39 -26.36 0.04 10.53
C LEU A 39 -25.59 0.94 9.55
N GLY A 40 -25.68 2.26 9.73
CA GLY A 40 -24.93 3.24 8.94
C GLY A 40 -23.42 3.05 9.05
N LEU A 41 -22.89 2.82 10.27
CA LEU A 41 -21.47 2.53 10.50
C LEU A 41 -21.02 1.23 9.82
N VAL A 42 -21.83 0.18 9.87
CA VAL A 42 -21.53 -1.11 9.21
C VAL A 42 -21.50 -0.93 7.69
N VAL A 43 -22.51 -0.27 7.11
CA VAL A 43 -22.56 -0.01 5.66
C VAL A 43 -21.39 0.85 5.22
N PHE A 44 -21.06 1.90 5.99
CA PHE A 44 -19.90 2.75 5.71
C PHE A 44 -18.59 1.97 5.77
N GLY A 45 -18.40 1.12 6.80
CA GLY A 45 -17.22 0.29 6.95
C GLY A 45 -17.04 -0.71 5.78
N ILE A 46 -18.13 -1.36 5.38
CA ILE A 46 -18.12 -2.25 4.21
C ILE A 46 -17.82 -1.46 2.93
N GLY A 47 -18.46 -0.31 2.74
CA GLY A 47 -18.21 0.56 1.58
C GLY A 47 -16.77 1.05 1.50
N TYR A 48 -16.17 1.42 2.63
CA TYR A 48 -14.77 1.82 2.73
C TYR A 48 -13.83 0.66 2.41
N MET A 49 -14.10 -0.54 2.95
CA MET A 49 -13.33 -1.74 2.65
C MET A 49 -13.38 -2.11 1.15
N LEU A 50 -14.58 -2.07 0.56
CA LEU A 50 -14.74 -2.33 -0.88
C LEU A 50 -14.04 -1.26 -1.71
N TYR A 51 -14.12 0.01 -1.32
CA TYR A 51 -13.41 1.10 -1.99
C TYR A 51 -11.89 0.83 -2.01
N GLY A 52 -11.27 0.42 -0.89
CA GLY A 52 -9.86 0.06 -0.85
C GLY A 52 -9.50 -1.07 -1.82
N VAL A 53 -10.31 -2.14 -1.85
CA VAL A 53 -10.06 -3.29 -2.74
C VAL A 53 -10.18 -2.92 -4.23
N PHE A 54 -11.14 -2.05 -4.60
CA PHE A 54 -11.38 -1.69 -6.01
C PHE A 54 -10.63 -0.44 -6.47
N SER A 55 -9.97 0.29 -5.57
CA SER A 55 -9.20 1.50 -5.91
C SER A 55 -7.75 1.21 -6.28
N SER A 56 -7.20 0.07 -5.86
CA SER A 56 -5.84 -0.32 -6.23
C SER A 56 -5.79 -0.65 -7.72
N PRO A 57 -4.80 -0.11 -8.47
CA PRO A 57 -4.65 -0.44 -9.88
C PRO A 57 -4.44 -1.94 -10.04
N GLN A 58 -5.24 -2.57 -10.90
CA GLN A 58 -5.07 -3.98 -11.21
C GLN A 58 -3.91 -4.13 -12.20
N ILE A 59 -3.01 -5.10 -11.95
CA ILE A 59 -1.96 -5.45 -12.91
C ILE A 59 -2.61 -5.84 -14.24
N GLY A 60 -2.14 -5.24 -15.32
CA GLY A 60 -2.66 -5.48 -16.65
C GLY A 60 -2.26 -6.84 -17.22
N PRO A 61 -2.79 -7.21 -18.38
CA PRO A 61 -2.39 -8.47 -19.03
C PRO A 61 -0.93 -8.41 -19.48
N ILE A 62 -0.27 -9.58 -19.54
CA ILE A 62 1.07 -9.73 -20.11
C ILE A 62 1.07 -9.21 -21.55
N GLY A 63 2.09 -8.44 -21.93
CA GLY A 63 2.20 -7.80 -23.24
C GLY A 63 1.42 -6.48 -23.36
N SER A 64 0.83 -5.97 -22.27
CA SER A 64 0.16 -4.66 -22.27
C SER A 64 1.13 -3.47 -22.29
N THR A 65 2.41 -3.71 -21.98
CA THR A 65 3.50 -2.75 -22.10
C THR A 65 4.84 -3.45 -22.32
N HIS A 66 5.87 -2.69 -22.67
CA HIS A 66 7.28 -3.09 -22.66
C HIS A 66 8.08 -1.86 -22.20
N GLN A 67 8.44 -1.84 -20.92
CA GLN A 67 9.06 -0.71 -20.26
C GLN A 67 10.28 -1.17 -19.48
N HIS A 68 11.21 -0.26 -19.23
CA HIS A 68 12.45 -0.55 -18.52
C HIS A 68 12.70 0.47 -17.41
N ILE A 69 13.24 -0.01 -16.29
CA ILE A 69 13.49 0.79 -15.09
C ILE A 69 14.87 0.46 -14.59
N ASP A 70 15.64 1.49 -14.23
CA ASP A 70 16.95 1.31 -13.60
C ASP A 70 16.78 0.94 -12.13
N LEU A 71 17.53 -0.06 -11.65
CA LEU A 71 17.44 -0.59 -10.29
C LEU A 71 18.79 -0.59 -9.60
N LEU A 72 18.81 -0.10 -8.36
CA LEU A 72 19.89 -0.28 -7.41
C LEU A 72 19.32 -0.72 -6.04
N ILE A 73 19.88 -1.78 -5.47
CA ILE A 73 19.58 -2.19 -4.09
C ILE A 73 20.85 -2.05 -3.26
N HIS A 74 20.76 -1.32 -2.15
CA HIS A 74 21.88 -1.04 -1.25
C HIS A 74 21.48 -1.41 0.18
N VAL A 75 22.25 -2.28 0.83
CA VAL A 75 21.96 -2.77 2.18
C VAL A 75 23.23 -2.76 3.01
N ASP A 76 23.20 -2.11 4.18
CA ASP A 76 24.32 -2.06 5.13
C ASP A 76 25.66 -1.65 4.47
N GLY A 77 25.66 -0.61 3.66
CA GLY A 77 26.86 -0.08 3.00
C GLY A 77 27.30 -0.88 1.76
N GLN A 78 26.48 -1.82 1.26
CA GLN A 78 26.83 -2.66 0.13
C GLN A 78 25.78 -2.66 -0.97
N ILE A 79 26.22 -2.54 -2.22
CA ILE A 79 25.37 -2.78 -3.39
C ILE A 79 25.13 -4.28 -3.50
N ILE A 80 23.87 -4.69 -3.61
CA ILE A 80 23.48 -6.08 -3.71
C ILE A 80 23.64 -6.56 -5.14
N ASP A 81 24.42 -7.63 -5.30
CA ASP A 81 24.58 -8.30 -6.60
C ASP A 81 23.37 -9.20 -6.89
N LEU A 82 22.52 -8.75 -7.80
CA LEU A 82 21.35 -9.49 -8.27
C LEU A 82 21.67 -10.44 -9.43
N ASN A 83 22.94 -10.54 -9.88
CA ASN A 83 23.34 -11.44 -10.96
C ASN A 83 23.43 -12.90 -10.52
N GLN A 84 22.35 -13.37 -9.91
CA GLN A 84 22.18 -14.75 -9.45
C GLN A 84 20.92 -15.33 -10.08
N THR A 85 20.93 -16.62 -10.36
CA THR A 85 19.82 -17.32 -11.05
C THR A 85 18.49 -17.17 -10.30
N GLN A 86 18.54 -17.01 -8.98
CA GLN A 86 17.34 -16.83 -8.13
C GLN A 86 16.61 -15.52 -8.39
N TYR A 87 17.25 -14.47 -8.95
CA TYR A 87 16.66 -13.19 -9.23
C TYR A 87 16.27 -13.01 -10.70
N ALA A 88 16.72 -13.90 -11.58
CA ALA A 88 16.44 -13.81 -13.01
C ALA A 88 15.12 -14.50 -13.38
N HIS A 89 14.33 -13.89 -14.26
CA HIS A 89 13.11 -14.47 -14.87
C HIS A 89 12.06 -15.00 -13.87
N GLN A 90 11.89 -14.32 -12.73
CA GLN A 90 10.98 -14.77 -11.68
C GLN A 90 9.49 -14.63 -12.06
N SER A 91 9.15 -13.71 -12.96
CA SER A 91 7.78 -13.48 -13.41
C SER A 91 7.74 -13.10 -14.89
N ASN A 92 6.67 -13.52 -15.59
CA ASN A 92 6.40 -13.05 -16.96
C ASN A 92 5.79 -11.63 -17.01
N TYR A 93 5.38 -11.07 -15.89
CA TYR A 93 4.82 -9.72 -15.80
C TYR A 93 5.92 -8.66 -15.65
N ALA A 94 6.94 -8.98 -14.84
CA ALA A 94 8.11 -8.15 -14.62
C ALA A 94 9.27 -9.03 -14.14
N HIS A 95 10.48 -8.79 -14.64
CA HIS A 95 11.65 -9.58 -14.26
C HIS A 95 12.97 -8.86 -14.56
N LEU A 96 14.05 -9.44 -14.03
CA LEU A 96 15.44 -9.11 -14.37
C LEU A 96 15.97 -10.14 -15.38
N HIS A 97 16.83 -9.72 -16.31
CA HIS A 97 17.58 -10.63 -17.15
C HIS A 97 18.92 -10.98 -16.51
N GLN A 98 19.37 -12.20 -16.68
CA GLN A 98 20.74 -12.60 -16.28
C GLN A 98 21.76 -11.71 -17.03
N ASN A 99 22.73 -11.16 -16.31
CA ASN A 99 23.73 -10.18 -16.76
C ASN A 99 23.19 -8.76 -17.09
N GLU A 100 21.92 -8.48 -16.87
CA GLU A 100 21.30 -7.15 -16.92
C GLU A 100 20.38 -6.96 -15.69
N THR A 101 20.88 -7.23 -14.51
CA THR A 101 20.11 -7.26 -13.26
C THR A 101 19.94 -5.89 -12.62
N ASP A 102 20.48 -4.87 -13.27
CA ASP A 102 20.32 -3.46 -12.96
C ASP A 102 19.20 -2.79 -13.78
N VAL A 103 18.47 -3.58 -14.62
CA VAL A 103 17.31 -3.11 -15.39
C VAL A 103 16.14 -4.04 -15.17
N ILE A 104 15.04 -3.50 -14.70
CA ILE A 104 13.75 -4.19 -14.59
C ILE A 104 13.06 -4.14 -15.97
N HIS A 105 12.59 -5.28 -16.45
CA HIS A 105 11.77 -5.41 -17.64
C HIS A 105 10.31 -5.57 -17.25
N LEU A 106 9.43 -4.62 -17.65
CA LEU A 106 7.99 -4.68 -17.41
C LEU A 106 7.26 -5.09 -18.67
N HIS A 107 6.46 -6.15 -18.59
CA HIS A 107 5.61 -6.64 -19.68
C HIS A 107 4.11 -6.45 -19.42
N ALA A 108 3.76 -5.84 -18.28
CA ALA A 108 2.39 -5.51 -17.92
C ALA A 108 2.32 -4.11 -17.30
N ILE A 109 1.24 -3.38 -17.59
CA ILE A 109 0.96 -2.09 -16.96
C ILE A 109 0.57 -2.29 -15.50
N ASN A 110 0.72 -1.23 -14.69
CA ASN A 110 0.30 -1.17 -13.29
C ASN A 110 0.99 -2.20 -12.40
N ILE A 111 2.30 -2.41 -12.57
CA ILE A 111 3.11 -3.21 -11.66
C ILE A 111 3.49 -2.34 -10.45
N PRO A 112 3.03 -2.67 -9.23
CA PRO A 112 3.46 -1.97 -8.02
C PRO A 112 4.88 -2.39 -7.61
N LEU A 113 5.60 -1.47 -6.97
CA LEU A 113 6.95 -1.71 -6.45
C LEU A 113 7.01 -2.91 -5.50
N ASN A 114 6.14 -2.96 -4.50
CA ASN A 114 6.09 -4.06 -3.53
C ASN A 114 5.86 -5.41 -4.23
N TRP A 115 4.95 -5.46 -5.22
CA TRP A 115 4.69 -6.68 -5.98
C TRP A 115 5.93 -7.15 -6.75
N PHE A 116 6.67 -6.21 -7.37
CA PHE A 116 7.91 -6.53 -8.08
C PHE A 116 8.98 -7.06 -7.11
N MET A 117 9.19 -6.38 -5.97
CA MET A 117 10.15 -6.80 -4.95
C MET A 117 9.79 -8.17 -4.36
N ASP A 118 8.51 -8.44 -4.11
CA ASP A 118 8.02 -9.76 -3.70
C ASP A 118 8.34 -10.84 -4.75
N SER A 119 8.21 -10.52 -6.04
CA SER A 119 8.51 -11.45 -7.13
C SER A 119 9.99 -11.85 -7.19
N LEU A 120 10.89 -10.98 -6.72
CA LEU A 120 12.31 -11.26 -6.53
C LEU A 120 12.62 -12.03 -5.24
N ASN A 121 11.62 -12.32 -4.40
CA ASN A 121 11.81 -12.84 -3.04
C ASN A 121 12.62 -11.89 -2.14
N ILE A 122 12.46 -10.58 -2.38
CA ILE A 122 13.01 -9.46 -1.59
C ILE A 122 11.84 -8.59 -1.08
N PRO A 123 10.93 -9.11 -0.25
CA PRO A 123 9.78 -8.35 0.19
C PRO A 123 10.19 -7.08 0.94
N VAL A 124 9.49 -5.99 0.61
CA VAL A 124 9.63 -4.67 1.22
C VAL A 124 8.31 -4.27 1.85
N THR A 125 8.38 -3.70 3.04
CA THR A 125 7.25 -3.09 3.75
C THR A 125 7.57 -1.62 4.05
N ASP A 126 6.66 -0.90 4.69
CA ASP A 126 6.88 0.51 5.09
C ASP A 126 8.09 0.70 6.05
N SER A 127 8.65 -0.37 6.63
CA SER A 127 9.70 -0.27 7.66
C SER A 127 10.66 -1.47 7.67
N SER A 128 10.64 -2.31 6.66
CA SER A 128 11.53 -3.46 6.59
C SER A 128 11.81 -3.93 5.17
N LEU A 129 12.97 -4.51 4.99
CA LEU A 129 13.43 -5.22 3.79
C LEU A 129 13.81 -6.63 4.18
N THR A 130 13.45 -7.64 3.38
CA THR A 130 13.97 -9.01 3.57
C THR A 130 14.84 -9.40 2.39
N LEU A 131 16.06 -9.82 2.65
CA LEU A 131 17.03 -10.24 1.65
C LEU A 131 17.65 -11.59 2.09
N ASP A 132 17.66 -12.58 1.22
CA ASP A 132 18.21 -13.92 1.47
C ASP A 132 17.67 -14.56 2.76
N GLY A 133 16.39 -14.29 3.10
CA GLY A 133 15.71 -14.79 4.29
C GLY A 133 16.04 -14.06 5.59
N GLN A 134 16.89 -13.04 5.55
CA GLN A 134 17.14 -12.14 6.66
C GLN A 134 16.27 -10.90 6.54
N THR A 135 15.52 -10.56 7.60
CA THR A 135 14.71 -9.33 7.65
C THR A 135 15.50 -8.22 8.35
N TYR A 136 15.60 -7.11 7.67
CA TYR A 136 16.19 -5.85 8.11
C TYR A 136 15.06 -4.91 8.49
N ASN A 137 14.87 -4.67 9.78
CA ASN A 137 13.84 -3.76 10.29
C ASN A 137 14.47 -2.42 10.61
N GLU A 138 13.73 -1.34 10.35
CA GLU A 138 14.15 -0.02 10.82
C GLU A 138 14.37 0.01 12.32
N ASP A 139 15.37 0.77 12.73
CA ASP A 139 15.68 1.06 14.12
C ASP A 139 16.10 2.54 14.31
N GLU A 140 16.75 2.87 15.41
CA GLU A 140 17.20 4.25 15.67
C GLU A 140 18.30 4.72 14.72
N LEU A 141 19.11 3.80 14.18
CA LEU A 141 20.27 4.10 13.34
C LEU A 141 20.01 3.77 11.87
N ASN A 142 19.36 2.64 11.61
CA ASN A 142 19.17 2.13 10.25
C ASN A 142 17.76 2.45 9.76
N LYS A 143 17.66 2.99 8.55
CA LYS A 143 16.41 3.36 7.89
C LYS A 143 16.26 2.65 6.56
N LEU A 144 15.01 2.46 6.15
CA LEU A 144 14.67 2.00 4.82
C LEU A 144 14.22 3.20 3.98
N HIS A 145 14.94 3.46 2.91
CA HIS A 145 14.63 4.52 1.96
C HIS A 145 14.22 3.91 0.63
N ILE A 146 13.08 4.31 0.11
CA ILE A 146 12.64 4.03 -1.25
C ILE A 146 12.70 5.33 -2.03
N ILE A 147 13.56 5.36 -3.04
CA ILE A 147 13.84 6.58 -3.78
C ILE A 147 13.54 6.32 -5.27
N ILE A 148 12.67 7.15 -5.84
CA ILE A 148 12.31 7.12 -7.26
C ILE A 148 12.73 8.45 -7.90
N ASN A 149 13.56 8.38 -8.94
CA ASN A 149 14.02 9.54 -9.68
C ASN A 149 14.69 10.62 -8.78
N GLY A 150 15.34 10.19 -7.70
CA GLY A 150 15.99 11.06 -6.72
C GLY A 150 15.07 11.64 -5.64
N GLU A 151 13.79 11.28 -5.62
CA GLU A 151 12.84 11.69 -4.58
C GLU A 151 12.45 10.50 -3.70
N GLU A 152 12.53 10.67 -2.38
CA GLU A 152 12.09 9.66 -1.43
C GLU A 152 10.57 9.56 -1.42
N ILE A 153 10.05 8.33 -1.40
CA ILE A 153 8.60 8.05 -1.36
C ILE A 153 8.26 7.13 -0.19
N ASP A 154 7.08 7.37 0.42
CA ASP A 154 6.53 6.52 1.48
C ASP A 154 5.57 5.44 0.96
N ASP A 155 5.26 5.45 -0.35
CA ASP A 155 4.27 4.56 -0.96
C ASP A 155 4.93 3.35 -1.62
N ILE A 156 4.95 2.22 -0.91
CA ILE A 156 5.45 0.94 -1.46
C ILE A 156 4.54 0.34 -2.55
N GLU A 157 3.29 0.83 -2.68
CA GLU A 157 2.38 0.47 -3.78
C GLU A 157 2.58 1.37 -5.02
N TYR A 158 3.60 2.22 -5.03
CA TYR A 158 3.97 3.03 -6.18
C TYR A 158 3.99 2.18 -7.45
N VAL A 159 3.28 2.62 -8.48
CA VAL A 159 3.25 1.94 -9.78
C VAL A 159 4.46 2.36 -10.59
N LEU A 160 5.33 1.41 -10.85
CA LEU A 160 6.56 1.61 -11.61
C LEU A 160 6.28 2.17 -13.01
N GLN A 161 7.04 3.20 -13.42
CA GLN A 161 6.89 3.88 -14.71
C GLN A 161 8.13 3.67 -15.59
N ASP A 162 7.95 3.83 -16.89
CA ASP A 162 9.05 3.73 -17.84
C ASP A 162 10.17 4.75 -17.52
N GLU A 163 11.41 4.27 -17.58
CA GLU A 163 12.63 5.04 -17.31
C GLU A 163 12.76 5.56 -15.87
N ASP A 164 11.96 5.05 -14.91
CA ASP A 164 12.19 5.32 -13.50
C ASP A 164 13.60 4.86 -13.08
N LYS A 165 14.17 5.55 -12.11
CA LYS A 165 15.39 5.17 -11.40
C LYS A 165 15.04 4.80 -9.97
N LEU A 166 15.03 3.52 -9.66
CA LEU A 166 14.67 2.98 -8.36
C LEU A 166 15.91 2.67 -7.53
N LEU A 167 15.99 3.28 -6.35
CA LEU A 167 16.90 2.87 -5.27
C LEU A 167 16.09 2.32 -4.10
N VAL A 168 16.43 1.12 -3.67
CA VAL A 168 16.00 0.54 -2.39
C VAL A 168 17.21 0.50 -1.49
N LEU A 169 17.23 1.34 -0.45
CA LEU A 169 18.37 1.49 0.45
C LEU A 169 17.95 1.16 1.89
N TYR A 170 18.73 0.32 2.56
CA TYR A 170 18.61 0.09 3.99
C TYR A 170 19.98 0.26 4.66
N GLY A 171 20.05 1.16 5.63
CA GLY A 171 21.29 1.40 6.38
C GLY A 171 21.27 2.67 7.21
N PRO A 172 22.44 3.06 7.75
CA PRO A 172 22.62 4.24 8.59
C PRO A 172 23.04 5.48 7.78
N GLU A 173 22.94 5.43 6.46
CA GLU A 173 23.45 6.48 5.57
C GLU A 173 22.74 7.82 5.85
N ASN A 174 23.52 8.91 5.87
CA ASN A 174 23.00 10.27 5.97
C ASN A 174 22.64 10.83 4.58
N GLU A 175 22.00 12.00 4.52
CA GLU A 175 21.52 12.63 3.28
C GLU A 175 22.62 12.77 2.21
N GLU A 176 23.86 13.17 2.58
CA GLU A 176 24.97 13.34 1.64
C GLU A 176 25.43 11.98 1.06
N GLU A 177 25.44 10.93 1.89
CA GLU A 177 25.76 9.57 1.47
C GLU A 177 24.66 9.01 0.57
N ILE A 178 23.39 9.24 0.89
CA ILE A 178 22.24 8.86 0.06
C ILE A 178 22.31 9.52 -1.31
N GLU A 179 22.58 10.84 -1.38
CA GLU A 179 22.78 11.55 -2.64
C GLU A 179 23.91 10.92 -3.47
N ALA A 180 25.03 10.56 -2.84
CA ALA A 180 26.13 9.89 -3.52
C ALA A 180 25.76 8.48 -4.05
N ILE A 181 24.89 7.75 -3.34
CA ILE A 181 24.39 6.43 -3.77
C ILE A 181 23.38 6.60 -4.92
N ILE A 182 22.53 7.61 -4.92
CA ILE A 182 21.61 7.91 -6.02
C ILE A 182 22.37 8.08 -7.35
N GLU A 183 23.54 8.73 -7.33
CA GLU A 183 24.39 8.89 -8.52
C GLU A 183 24.97 7.54 -9.05
N LEU A 184 24.92 6.48 -8.24
CA LEU A 184 25.36 5.14 -8.66
C LEU A 184 24.24 4.35 -9.37
N ILE A 185 23.01 4.85 -9.36
CA ILE A 185 21.91 4.19 -10.09
C ILE A 185 22.26 4.20 -11.57
N PRO A 186 22.18 3.05 -12.26
CA PRO A 186 22.50 3.01 -13.70
C PRO A 186 21.60 3.94 -14.52
N ASP A 187 22.03 4.28 -15.71
CA ASP A 187 21.23 5.02 -16.70
C ASP A 187 21.09 4.15 -17.97
N ARG A 188 20.57 2.92 -17.79
CA ARG A 188 20.52 1.89 -18.83
C ARG A 188 19.13 1.69 -19.40
N ALA A 189 18.08 1.97 -18.63
CA ALA A 189 16.68 1.82 -19.07
C ALA A 189 16.44 2.54 -20.42
N LYS A 190 16.88 3.79 -20.55
CA LYS A 190 16.82 4.56 -21.79
C LYS A 190 17.59 3.93 -22.95
N VAL A 191 18.75 3.32 -22.66
CA VAL A 191 19.57 2.65 -23.68
C VAL A 191 18.89 1.37 -24.14
N VAL A 192 18.27 0.63 -23.23
CA VAL A 192 17.51 -0.58 -23.55
C VAL A 192 16.26 -0.23 -24.36
N ASN A 193 15.53 0.81 -23.97
CA ASN A 193 14.38 1.33 -24.72
C ASN A 193 14.75 1.75 -26.16
N ALA A 194 15.95 2.31 -26.36
CA ALA A 194 16.41 2.75 -27.68
C ALA A 194 16.89 1.60 -28.58
N ARG A 195 17.13 0.40 -28.03
CA ARG A 195 17.35 -0.81 -28.83
C ARG A 195 16.03 -1.17 -29.50
N ALA A 196 16.06 -1.53 -30.80
CA ALA A 196 14.84 -1.96 -31.48
C ALA A 196 14.10 -3.01 -30.67
N PRO A 197 12.74 -3.06 -30.69
CA PRO A 197 11.99 -4.03 -29.94
C PRO A 197 12.50 -5.42 -30.32
N ASP A 198 13.24 -6.01 -29.39
CA ASP A 198 13.86 -7.29 -29.63
C ASP A 198 12.80 -8.38 -29.69
N GLU A 199 12.96 -9.21 -30.67
CA GLU A 199 12.32 -10.41 -31.11
C GLU A 199 12.07 -11.47 -30.01
N ASN A 200 12.05 -11.12 -28.71
CA ASN A 200 11.89 -12.06 -27.59
C ASN A 200 10.57 -11.90 -26.83
N VAL A 201 9.47 -11.79 -27.58
CA VAL A 201 8.15 -12.16 -27.06
C VAL A 201 7.90 -13.61 -27.47
N GLY A 202 8.46 -14.53 -26.72
CA GLY A 202 8.10 -15.93 -26.91
C GLY A 202 9.26 -16.93 -26.86
N SER A 203 9.56 -17.42 -25.70
CA SER A 203 9.96 -18.82 -25.50
C SER A 203 9.78 -19.19 -24.01
#